data_a6ab6ffe434f8d3f27f5f4175e9d6c31
#
_entry.id   a6ab6ffe434f8d3f27f5f4175e9d6c31
#
_cell.length_a   1.000
_cell.length_b   1.000
_cell.length_c   1.000
_cell.angle_alpha   90.00
_cell.angle_beta   90.00
_cell.angle_gamma   90.00
#
_symmetry.space_group_name_H-M   'P 1'
#
loop_
_entity.id
_entity.type
_entity.pdbx_description
1 polymer ?
#
loop_
_entity_poly.entity_id
_entity_poly.type
_entity_poly.pdbx_seq_one_letter_code
_entity_poly.pdbx_strand_id
1 'polypeptide(L)'
;MFAIDFGSRSIKVAKVHKISDGYELDNYGVILSPEGAIANGEVFNPIAVADALAELIKECGIRDNKAIIAITGQKVIVREIIFPLMEDKELLSGVMWEAPKYVPYDLDESIIDVEKVEEFVEKDGNKMMKVLLVAAPKSTIQPYMDVLKKARIIPKIVDVVSSANIRTFENNLSDKQDKEQESSMIDIILSIGASNTILTLVEKSHLKFTRDILVGGNDITKALAKSLNISFNEAEKLKRETKIVLGGEAEEENKNESEKIIVKILNQVTKEVRKSLSYYKTQSQKVNYNKMILSGGCANIDNIKDLLSEQFEIPVIIGNPFGDLKIDERVFDIKRMNKLKDTLGTVIGLAMRER
;
A
#
# COMPACT_ATOMS: atom_id res chain seq x y z
N MET A 1 -15.30 -14.50 4.17
CA MET A 1 -15.12 -13.08 3.75
C MET A 1 -14.17 -13.07 2.57
N PHE A 2 -14.24 -12.04 1.74
CA PHE A 2 -13.29 -11.79 0.67
C PHE A 2 -12.76 -10.33 0.79
N ALA A 3 -11.64 -10.06 0.15
CA ALA A 3 -11.01 -8.75 0.15
C ALA A 3 -11.33 -7.96 -1.12
N ILE A 4 -11.41 -6.63 -1.00
CA ILE A 4 -11.57 -5.71 -2.12
C ILE A 4 -10.52 -4.60 -2.00
N ASP A 5 -9.73 -4.42 -3.05
CA ASP A 5 -8.83 -3.28 -3.23
C ASP A 5 -9.39 -2.34 -4.31
N PHE A 6 -9.69 -1.12 -3.91
CA PHE A 6 -10.21 -0.05 -4.76
C PHE A 6 -9.07 0.80 -5.33
N GLY A 7 -8.38 0.30 -6.32
CA GLY A 7 -7.30 1.04 -6.95
C GLY A 7 -7.76 1.97 -8.07
N SER A 8 -7.02 3.04 -8.32
CA SER A 8 -7.35 4.03 -9.35
C SER A 8 -7.30 3.47 -10.78
N ARG A 9 -6.49 2.45 -11.04
CA ARG A 9 -6.41 1.79 -12.36
C ARG A 9 -7.29 0.55 -12.45
N SER A 10 -7.43 -0.18 -11.36
CA SER A 10 -8.20 -1.42 -11.32
C SER A 10 -8.75 -1.70 -9.93
N ILE A 11 -9.96 -2.27 -9.90
CA ILE A 11 -10.55 -2.88 -8.71
C ILE A 11 -10.11 -4.34 -8.69
N LYS A 12 -9.76 -4.83 -7.52
CA LYS A 12 -9.30 -6.20 -7.35
C LYS A 12 -10.07 -6.87 -6.23
N VAL A 13 -10.30 -8.16 -6.37
CA VAL A 13 -10.87 -9.00 -5.33
C VAL A 13 -9.97 -10.21 -5.10
N ALA A 14 -9.90 -10.67 -3.85
CA ALA A 14 -9.25 -11.92 -3.52
C ALA A 14 -9.96 -12.59 -2.34
N LYS A 15 -9.96 -13.91 -2.34
CA LYS A 15 -10.40 -14.72 -1.22
C LYS A 15 -9.35 -15.76 -0.93
N VAL A 16 -8.96 -15.86 0.33
CA VAL A 16 -8.05 -16.89 0.81
C VAL A 16 -8.66 -17.57 2.03
N HIS A 17 -8.21 -18.78 2.32
CA HIS A 17 -8.49 -19.44 3.58
C HIS A 17 -7.18 -19.90 4.24
N LYS A 18 -7.18 -19.97 5.56
CA LYS A 18 -6.05 -20.43 6.34
C LYS A 18 -5.93 -21.93 6.25
N ILE A 19 -4.72 -22.41 6.03
CA ILE A 19 -4.33 -23.82 6.09
C ILE A 19 -3.31 -24.02 7.23
N SER A 20 -2.86 -25.24 7.45
CA SER A 20 -1.87 -25.54 8.52
C SER A 20 -0.55 -24.80 8.36
N ASP A 21 -0.16 -24.50 7.12
CA ASP A 21 1.11 -23.85 6.79
C ASP A 21 0.86 -22.70 5.80
N GLY A 22 0.31 -21.60 6.33
CA GLY A 22 0.02 -20.39 5.55
C GLY A 22 -1.42 -20.25 5.08
N TYR A 23 -1.59 -19.83 3.84
CA TYR A 23 -2.88 -19.56 3.24
C TYR A 23 -3.01 -20.23 1.89
N GLU A 24 -4.25 -20.55 1.47
CA GLU A 24 -4.55 -21.05 0.13
C GLU A 24 -5.50 -20.08 -0.57
N LEU A 25 -5.24 -19.81 -1.86
CA LEU A 25 -6.03 -18.90 -2.68
C LEU A 25 -7.30 -19.62 -3.17
N ASP A 26 -8.48 -19.06 -2.82
CA ASP A 26 -9.78 -19.57 -3.30
C ASP A 26 -10.21 -18.90 -4.61
N ASN A 27 -10.11 -17.58 -4.66
CA ASN A 27 -10.53 -16.76 -5.79
C ASN A 27 -9.69 -15.50 -5.88
N TYR A 28 -9.49 -15.00 -7.10
CA TYR A 28 -9.01 -13.65 -7.35
C TYR A 28 -9.60 -13.09 -8.63
N GLY A 29 -9.63 -11.79 -8.75
CA GLY A 29 -10.02 -11.13 -9.97
C GLY A 29 -9.59 -9.68 -10.04
N VAL A 30 -9.53 -9.17 -11.26
CA VAL A 30 -9.12 -7.78 -11.56
C VAL A 30 -9.98 -7.26 -12.69
N ILE A 31 -10.60 -6.09 -12.49
CA ILE A 31 -11.31 -5.32 -13.50
C ILE A 31 -10.76 -3.90 -13.58
N LEU A 32 -10.78 -3.27 -14.75
CA LEU A 32 -10.40 -1.87 -14.87
C LEU A 32 -11.38 -0.99 -14.07
N SER A 33 -10.87 -0.04 -13.32
CA SER A 33 -11.70 0.97 -12.68
C SER A 33 -12.33 1.87 -13.75
N PRO A 34 -13.61 2.24 -13.59
CA PRO A 34 -14.21 3.24 -14.46
C PRO A 34 -13.38 4.53 -14.47
N GLU A 35 -13.24 5.15 -15.62
CA GLU A 35 -12.37 6.30 -15.80
C GLU A 35 -12.75 7.46 -14.86
N GLY A 36 -11.75 7.98 -14.13
CA GLY A 36 -11.94 9.08 -13.18
C GLY A 36 -12.75 8.73 -11.93
N ALA A 37 -13.25 7.49 -11.79
CA ALA A 37 -14.11 7.12 -10.67
C ALA A 37 -13.38 6.91 -9.35
N ILE A 38 -12.07 6.60 -9.40
CA ILE A 38 -11.20 6.44 -8.23
C ILE A 38 -9.87 7.13 -8.51
N ALA A 39 -9.44 8.01 -7.62
CA ALA A 39 -8.10 8.61 -7.67
C ALA A 39 -7.62 8.99 -6.27
N ASN A 40 -6.32 8.85 -6.02
CA ASN A 40 -5.65 9.27 -4.77
C ASN A 40 -6.30 8.70 -3.48
N GLY A 41 -6.85 7.51 -3.56
CA GLY A 41 -7.57 6.89 -2.44
C GLY A 41 -8.97 7.48 -2.18
N GLU A 42 -9.53 8.23 -3.12
CA GLU A 42 -10.90 8.76 -3.02
C GLU A 42 -11.79 8.17 -4.14
N VAL A 43 -13.03 7.84 -3.79
CA VAL A 43 -14.05 7.36 -4.74
C VAL A 43 -14.94 8.53 -5.14
N PHE A 44 -14.89 8.95 -6.41
CA PHE A 44 -15.65 10.07 -6.96
C PHE A 44 -16.97 9.65 -7.61
N ASN A 45 -17.06 8.41 -8.11
CA ASN A 45 -18.28 7.87 -8.71
C ASN A 45 -18.64 6.50 -8.11
N PRO A 46 -19.29 6.47 -6.92
CA PRO A 46 -19.64 5.23 -6.24
C PRO A 46 -20.55 4.31 -7.07
N ILE A 47 -21.37 4.88 -7.96
CA ILE A 47 -22.30 4.11 -8.80
C ILE A 47 -21.53 3.26 -9.80
N ALA A 48 -20.67 3.89 -10.60
CA ALA A 48 -19.90 3.20 -11.62
C ALA A 48 -18.93 2.17 -10.98
N VAL A 49 -18.34 2.51 -9.82
CA VAL A 49 -17.45 1.58 -9.08
C VAL A 49 -18.24 0.37 -8.58
N ALA A 50 -19.46 0.56 -8.08
CA ALA A 50 -20.30 -0.54 -7.60
C ALA A 50 -20.73 -1.49 -8.72
N ASP A 51 -21.07 -0.94 -9.90
CA ASP A 51 -21.45 -1.74 -11.06
C ASP A 51 -20.26 -2.59 -11.55
N ALA A 52 -19.06 -2.00 -11.67
CA ALA A 52 -17.82 -2.72 -12.01
C ALA A 52 -17.46 -3.79 -10.96
N LEU A 53 -17.62 -3.49 -9.67
CA LEU A 53 -17.36 -4.44 -8.59
C LEU A 53 -18.35 -5.62 -8.65
N ALA A 54 -19.64 -5.37 -8.90
CA ALA A 54 -20.65 -6.42 -9.01
C ALA A 54 -20.37 -7.36 -10.20
N GLU A 55 -19.92 -6.82 -11.34
CA GLU A 55 -19.48 -7.60 -12.50
C GLU A 55 -18.29 -8.47 -12.13
N LEU A 56 -17.25 -7.90 -11.52
CA LEU A 56 -16.04 -8.63 -11.10
C LEU A 56 -16.35 -9.79 -10.16
N ILE A 57 -17.19 -9.55 -9.13
CA ILE A 57 -17.58 -10.59 -8.16
C ILE A 57 -18.32 -11.73 -8.85
N LYS A 58 -19.20 -11.41 -9.80
CA LYS A 58 -19.94 -12.41 -10.59
C LYS A 58 -18.99 -13.23 -11.46
N GLU A 59 -18.06 -12.58 -12.17
CA GLU A 59 -17.05 -13.27 -13.00
C GLU A 59 -16.15 -14.20 -12.21
N CYS A 60 -15.75 -13.78 -10.99
CA CYS A 60 -14.91 -14.59 -10.10
C CYS A 60 -15.69 -15.70 -9.37
N GLY A 61 -17.02 -15.73 -9.47
CA GLY A 61 -17.84 -16.73 -8.78
C GLY A 61 -17.84 -16.60 -7.25
N ILE A 62 -17.51 -15.41 -6.71
CA ILE A 62 -17.52 -15.15 -5.27
C ILE A 62 -18.98 -15.08 -4.79
N ARG A 63 -19.38 -16.00 -3.92
CA ARG A 63 -20.74 -16.07 -3.35
C ARG A 63 -20.87 -15.41 -1.98
N ASP A 64 -19.75 -15.05 -1.36
CA ASP A 64 -19.72 -14.38 -0.06
C ASP A 64 -20.14 -12.92 -0.23
N ASN A 65 -20.95 -12.40 0.69
CA ASN A 65 -21.35 -10.99 0.69
C ASN A 65 -20.65 -10.17 1.79
N LYS A 66 -19.72 -10.74 2.52
CA LYS A 66 -18.95 -10.08 3.58
C LYS A 66 -17.56 -9.76 3.07
N ALA A 67 -17.17 -8.49 3.14
CA ALA A 67 -15.89 -8.04 2.62
C ALA A 67 -15.01 -7.33 3.65
N ILE A 68 -13.71 -7.38 3.37
CA ILE A 68 -12.67 -6.54 3.96
C ILE A 68 -12.24 -5.56 2.87
N ILE A 69 -12.13 -4.29 3.21
CA ILE A 69 -11.59 -3.25 2.33
C ILE A 69 -10.41 -2.54 2.99
N ALA A 70 -9.64 -1.80 2.21
CA ALA A 70 -8.68 -0.84 2.75
C ALA A 70 -8.93 0.56 2.22
N ILE A 71 -8.60 1.53 3.07
CA ILE A 71 -8.56 2.95 2.72
C ILE A 71 -7.11 3.43 2.68
N THR A 72 -6.87 4.48 1.90
CA THR A 72 -5.61 5.19 1.80
C THR A 72 -5.89 6.65 1.46
N GLY A 73 -4.88 7.47 1.38
CA GLY A 73 -4.98 8.89 1.01
C GLY A 73 -4.45 9.81 2.09
N GLN A 74 -4.19 11.07 1.72
CA GLN A 74 -3.55 12.05 2.61
C GLN A 74 -4.35 12.38 3.87
N LYS A 75 -5.66 12.12 3.84
CA LYS A 75 -6.56 12.31 4.99
C LYS A 75 -6.59 11.11 5.94
N VAL A 76 -5.99 9.97 5.58
CA VAL A 76 -5.89 8.80 6.45
C VAL A 76 -4.63 8.93 7.29
N ILE A 77 -4.82 9.11 8.59
CA ILE A 77 -3.73 9.21 9.56
C ILE A 77 -3.44 7.83 10.11
N VAL A 78 -2.19 7.43 10.07
CA VAL A 78 -1.70 6.20 10.69
C VAL A 78 -0.42 6.53 11.43
N ARG A 79 -0.41 6.41 12.76
CA ARG A 79 0.72 6.80 13.60
C ARG A 79 0.91 5.85 14.77
N GLU A 80 2.15 5.48 15.04
CA GLU A 80 2.53 4.90 16.33
C GLU A 80 2.68 6.02 17.35
N ILE A 81 2.01 5.88 18.49
CA ILE A 81 2.10 6.78 19.63
C ILE A 81 2.46 5.99 20.89
N ILE A 82 3.08 6.66 21.85
CA ILE A 82 3.44 6.06 23.13
C ILE A 82 2.42 6.51 24.18
N PHE A 83 1.92 5.54 24.94
CA PHE A 83 0.87 5.74 25.92
C PHE A 83 1.19 5.03 27.23
N PRO A 84 0.72 5.51 28.39
CA PRO A 84 0.76 4.74 29.64
C PRO A 84 0.03 3.40 29.48
N LEU A 85 0.55 2.34 30.07
CA LEU A 85 -0.08 1.02 30.03
C LEU A 85 -1.46 1.08 30.70
N MET A 86 -2.49 0.67 29.99
CA MET A 86 -3.88 0.57 30.46
C MET A 86 -4.57 -0.66 29.88
N GLU A 87 -5.78 -0.95 30.35
CA GLU A 87 -6.59 -2.05 29.83
C GLU A 87 -7.14 -1.71 28.43
N ASP A 88 -7.31 -2.71 27.56
CA ASP A 88 -7.76 -2.55 26.17
C ASP A 88 -9.13 -1.82 26.09
N LYS A 89 -10.03 -2.03 27.05
CA LYS A 89 -11.34 -1.35 27.12
C LYS A 89 -11.24 0.16 27.39
N GLU A 90 -10.14 0.63 27.98
CA GLU A 90 -9.89 2.03 28.31
C GLU A 90 -9.07 2.73 27.24
N LEU A 91 -8.36 1.95 26.42
CA LEU A 91 -7.39 2.44 25.44
C LEU A 91 -7.97 3.45 24.47
N LEU A 92 -9.10 3.14 23.83
CA LEU A 92 -9.73 4.05 22.87
C LEU A 92 -10.11 5.38 23.54
N SER A 93 -10.71 5.31 24.74
CA SER A 93 -11.10 6.51 25.48
C SER A 93 -9.90 7.36 25.89
N GLY A 94 -8.83 6.70 26.35
CA GLY A 94 -7.57 7.36 26.71
C GLY A 94 -6.94 8.06 25.51
N VAL A 95 -6.84 7.35 24.38
CA VAL A 95 -6.27 7.92 23.15
C VAL A 95 -7.09 9.07 22.59
N MET A 96 -8.43 9.05 22.70
CA MET A 96 -9.30 10.14 22.26
C MET A 96 -8.97 11.49 22.90
N TRP A 97 -8.47 11.54 24.15
CA TRP A 97 -8.00 12.76 24.80
C TRP A 97 -6.74 13.34 24.15
N GLU A 98 -5.86 12.48 23.66
CA GLU A 98 -4.59 12.86 23.02
C GLU A 98 -4.73 13.04 21.49
N ALA A 99 -5.78 12.47 20.89
CA ALA A 99 -6.00 12.45 19.45
C ALA A 99 -5.91 13.84 18.77
N PRO A 100 -6.37 14.97 19.39
CA PRO A 100 -6.24 16.30 18.80
C PRO A 100 -4.78 16.72 18.50
N LYS A 101 -3.80 16.11 19.16
CA LYS A 101 -2.37 16.38 18.89
C LYS A 101 -1.89 15.74 17.58
N TYR A 102 -2.59 14.71 17.10
CA TYR A 102 -2.16 13.87 15.99
C TYR A 102 -3.09 13.94 14.78
N VAL A 103 -4.36 14.26 15.01
CA VAL A 103 -5.43 14.26 14.02
C VAL A 103 -5.81 15.72 13.71
N PRO A 104 -5.53 16.23 12.48
CA PRO A 104 -5.68 17.64 12.14
C PRO A 104 -7.11 18.03 11.69
N TYR A 105 -8.12 17.24 12.02
CA TYR A 105 -9.52 17.47 11.65
C TYR A 105 -10.46 17.13 12.82
N ASP A 106 -11.72 17.52 12.70
CA ASP A 106 -12.73 17.33 13.74
C ASP A 106 -12.91 15.85 14.09
N LEU A 107 -12.74 15.51 15.37
CA LEU A 107 -12.84 14.14 15.86
C LEU A 107 -14.29 13.63 15.79
N ASP A 108 -15.30 14.50 15.99
CA ASP A 108 -16.72 14.13 15.90
C ASP A 108 -17.12 13.74 14.46
N GLU A 109 -16.43 14.30 13.46
CA GLU A 109 -16.59 13.97 12.03
C GLU A 109 -15.63 12.91 11.54
N SER A 110 -14.97 12.19 12.47
CA SER A 110 -13.94 11.20 12.16
C SER A 110 -14.30 9.80 12.68
N ILE A 111 -13.65 8.81 12.11
CA ILE A 111 -13.57 7.46 12.66
C ILE A 111 -12.13 7.28 13.14
N ILE A 112 -12.00 6.87 14.39
CA ILE A 112 -10.72 6.63 15.05
C ILE A 112 -10.73 5.21 15.59
N ASP A 113 -9.64 4.50 15.36
CA ASP A 113 -9.39 3.18 15.90
C ASP A 113 -7.97 3.08 16.43
N VAL A 114 -7.74 2.19 17.37
CA VAL A 114 -6.46 2.04 18.06
C VAL A 114 -6.16 0.56 18.27
N GLU A 115 -4.88 0.21 18.10
CA GLU A 115 -4.40 -1.15 18.32
C GLU A 115 -3.13 -1.12 19.18
N LYS A 116 -3.10 -1.90 20.25
CA LYS A 116 -1.89 -2.07 21.07
C LYS A 116 -0.86 -2.88 20.29
N VAL A 117 0.33 -2.31 20.12
CA VAL A 117 1.42 -2.91 19.34
C VAL A 117 2.42 -3.63 20.24
N GLU A 118 2.86 -2.97 21.33
CA GLU A 118 3.93 -3.47 22.20
C GLU A 118 3.83 -2.84 23.59
N GLU A 119 4.16 -3.59 24.62
CA GLU A 119 4.33 -3.10 25.99
C GLU A 119 5.82 -3.02 26.33
N PHE A 120 6.23 -1.98 27.04
CA PHE A 120 7.61 -1.81 27.49
C PHE A 120 7.68 -1.03 28.82
N VAL A 121 8.85 -1.06 29.45
CA VAL A 121 9.11 -0.31 30.68
C VAL A 121 10.17 0.74 30.38
N GLU A 122 9.89 2.00 30.70
CA GLU A 122 10.84 3.09 30.60
C GLU A 122 11.94 2.99 31.67
N LYS A 123 13.02 3.75 31.51
CA LYS A 123 14.17 3.74 32.42
C LYS A 123 13.82 4.16 33.85
N ASP A 124 12.77 4.94 34.03
CA ASP A 124 12.23 5.39 35.32
C ASP A 124 11.28 4.38 35.99
N GLY A 125 11.02 3.25 35.32
CA GLY A 125 10.16 2.17 35.81
C GLY A 125 8.69 2.29 35.41
N ASN A 126 8.29 3.32 34.67
CA ASN A 126 6.93 3.47 34.18
C ASN A 126 6.61 2.44 33.12
N LYS A 127 5.45 1.78 33.25
CA LYS A 127 4.92 0.85 32.25
C LYS A 127 4.22 1.63 31.15
N MET A 128 4.68 1.45 29.94
CA MET A 128 4.19 2.13 28.74
C MET A 128 3.78 1.12 27.68
N MET A 129 3.04 1.58 26.69
CA MET A 129 2.70 0.80 25.50
C MET A 129 2.83 1.65 24.25
N LYS A 130 3.19 1.01 23.14
CA LYS A 130 3.08 1.57 21.79
C LYS A 130 1.70 1.23 21.25
N VAL A 131 1.05 2.20 20.68
CA VAL A 131 -0.31 2.11 20.15
C VAL A 131 -0.29 2.60 18.70
N LEU A 132 -0.86 1.82 17.81
CA LEU A 132 -1.15 2.27 16.44
C LEU A 132 -2.48 3.01 16.45
N LEU A 133 -2.43 4.32 16.20
CA LEU A 133 -3.60 5.19 15.99
C LEU A 133 -3.92 5.24 14.51
N VAL A 134 -5.14 4.92 14.13
CA VAL A 134 -5.68 5.12 12.79
C VAL A 134 -6.86 6.07 12.87
N ALA A 135 -6.85 7.11 12.03
CA ALA A 135 -7.96 8.06 11.95
C ALA A 135 -8.25 8.45 10.50
N ALA A 136 -9.54 8.59 10.18
CA ALA A 136 -9.98 9.07 8.87
C ALA A 136 -11.28 9.87 9.01
N PRO A 137 -11.50 10.96 8.24
CA PRO A 137 -12.78 11.64 8.18
C PRO A 137 -13.88 10.69 7.69
N LYS A 138 -15.07 10.78 8.26
CA LYS A 138 -16.26 10.04 7.80
C LYS A 138 -16.51 10.26 6.30
N SER A 139 -16.29 11.48 5.82
CA SER A 139 -16.40 11.83 4.41
C SER A 139 -15.45 11.08 3.48
N THR A 140 -14.31 10.61 3.97
CA THR A 140 -13.37 9.76 3.21
C THR A 140 -13.88 8.33 3.09
N ILE A 141 -14.56 7.82 4.13
CA ILE A 141 -15.02 6.43 4.20
C ILE A 141 -16.39 6.26 3.54
N GLN A 142 -17.27 7.25 3.65
CA GLN A 142 -18.65 7.17 3.16
C GLN A 142 -18.80 6.74 1.70
N PRO A 143 -18.01 7.27 0.72
CA PRO A 143 -18.11 6.83 -0.67
C PRO A 143 -17.84 5.32 -0.88
N TYR A 144 -16.93 4.74 -0.09
CA TYR A 144 -16.70 3.28 -0.10
C TYR A 144 -17.91 2.52 0.44
N MET A 145 -18.53 3.03 1.51
CA MET A 145 -19.76 2.43 2.07
C MET A 145 -20.90 2.47 1.05
N ASP A 146 -21.02 3.55 0.29
CA ASP A 146 -22.04 3.69 -0.77
C ASP A 146 -21.83 2.69 -1.90
N VAL A 147 -20.57 2.47 -2.31
CA VAL A 147 -20.20 1.39 -3.27
C VAL A 147 -20.65 0.04 -2.75
N LEU A 148 -20.24 -0.32 -1.53
CA LEU A 148 -20.53 -1.62 -0.94
C LEU A 148 -22.04 -1.84 -0.76
N LYS A 149 -22.77 -0.83 -0.28
CA LYS A 149 -24.23 -0.87 -0.13
C LYS A 149 -24.91 -1.13 -1.47
N LYS A 150 -24.51 -0.41 -2.54
CA LYS A 150 -25.07 -0.60 -3.87
C LYS A 150 -24.74 -1.99 -4.44
N ALA A 151 -23.54 -2.49 -4.22
CA ALA A 151 -23.12 -3.86 -4.61
C ALA A 151 -23.69 -4.96 -3.69
N ARG A 152 -24.49 -4.61 -2.66
CA ARG A 152 -25.07 -5.53 -1.66
C ARG A 152 -24.02 -6.31 -0.86
N ILE A 153 -22.89 -5.65 -0.58
CA ILE A 153 -21.78 -6.20 0.20
C ILE A 153 -21.80 -5.58 1.60
N ILE A 154 -21.53 -6.42 2.59
CA ILE A 154 -21.47 -6.02 3.99
C ILE A 154 -20.00 -5.81 4.37
N PRO A 155 -19.55 -4.58 4.64
CA PRO A 155 -18.22 -4.34 5.16
C PRO A 155 -18.09 -4.94 6.56
N LYS A 156 -17.06 -5.73 6.78
CA LYS A 156 -16.74 -6.30 8.09
C LYS A 156 -15.53 -5.64 8.71
N ILE A 157 -14.55 -5.29 7.90
CA ILE A 157 -13.32 -4.65 8.33
C ILE A 157 -12.99 -3.56 7.31
N VAL A 158 -12.63 -2.39 7.81
CA VAL A 158 -12.00 -1.31 7.05
C VAL A 158 -10.57 -1.19 7.56
N ASP A 159 -9.63 -1.57 6.74
CA ASP A 159 -8.20 -1.59 7.06
C ASP A 159 -7.49 -0.40 6.39
N VAL A 160 -6.19 -0.30 6.54
CA VAL A 160 -5.33 0.64 5.81
C VAL A 160 -4.40 -0.12 4.87
N VAL A 161 -4.14 0.47 3.70
CA VAL A 161 -3.32 -0.18 2.66
C VAL A 161 -1.92 -0.52 3.16
N SER A 162 -1.32 0.33 3.99
CA SER A 162 0.00 0.08 4.58
C SER A 162 0.05 -1.21 5.41
N SER A 163 -0.94 -1.45 6.27
CA SER A 163 -1.01 -2.69 7.07
C SER A 163 -1.26 -3.92 6.22
N ALA A 164 -2.09 -3.81 5.16
CA ALA A 164 -2.28 -4.89 4.20
C ALA A 164 -0.97 -5.24 3.49
N ASN A 165 -0.21 -4.25 3.03
CA ASN A 165 1.07 -4.48 2.36
C ASN A 165 2.12 -5.11 3.29
N ILE A 166 2.15 -4.74 4.58
CA ILE A 166 3.04 -5.40 5.56
C ILE A 166 2.72 -6.91 5.64
N ARG A 167 1.45 -7.29 5.77
CA ARG A 167 1.06 -8.71 5.80
C ARG A 167 1.43 -9.46 4.54
N THR A 168 1.23 -8.83 3.38
CA THR A 168 1.58 -9.45 2.09
C THR A 168 3.06 -9.76 1.96
N PHE A 169 3.90 -8.85 2.45
CA PHE A 169 5.35 -8.93 2.25
C PHE A 169 6.10 -9.34 3.51
N GLU A 170 5.42 -9.93 4.50
CA GLU A 170 6.03 -10.30 5.78
C GLU A 170 7.27 -11.18 5.61
N ASN A 171 7.25 -12.16 4.69
CA ASN A 171 8.41 -12.99 4.38
C ASN A 171 9.53 -12.26 3.63
N ASN A 172 9.26 -11.07 3.10
CA ASN A 172 10.28 -10.22 2.51
C ASN A 172 10.90 -9.24 3.53
N LEU A 173 10.31 -9.09 4.71
CA LEU A 173 10.81 -8.24 5.78
C LEU A 173 11.99 -8.91 6.50
N SER A 174 12.77 -8.10 7.20
CA SER A 174 13.91 -8.59 7.98
C SER A 174 13.45 -9.39 9.19
N ASP A 175 14.17 -10.48 9.46
CA ASP A 175 13.81 -11.39 10.55
C ASP A 175 13.77 -10.70 11.92
N LYS A 176 12.80 -11.13 12.75
CA LYS A 176 12.62 -10.68 14.14
C LYS A 176 13.81 -11.04 15.05
N GLN A 177 14.81 -11.79 14.55
CA GLN A 177 15.83 -12.45 15.39
C GLN A 177 17.14 -11.68 15.60
N ASP A 178 17.38 -10.59 14.87
CA ASP A 178 18.59 -9.78 15.09
C ASP A 178 18.47 -8.94 16.37
N LYS A 179 18.59 -9.64 17.52
CA LYS A 179 18.49 -9.05 18.88
C LYS A 179 19.73 -8.25 19.30
N GLU A 180 20.83 -8.30 18.55
CA GLU A 180 22.14 -7.77 19.00
C GLU A 180 22.54 -6.44 18.37
N GLN A 181 21.76 -5.85 17.47
CA GLN A 181 22.11 -4.56 16.88
C GLN A 181 21.55 -3.38 17.69
N GLU A 182 22.43 -2.49 18.15
CA GLU A 182 22.08 -1.23 18.85
C GLU A 182 21.29 -0.23 17.99
N SER A 183 21.15 -0.45 16.68
CA SER A 183 20.43 0.41 15.73
C SER A 183 19.18 -0.27 15.20
N SER A 184 18.08 0.50 15.13
CA SER A 184 16.85 0.06 14.45
C SER A 184 17.09 -0.18 12.97
N MET A 185 16.80 -1.40 12.51
CA MET A 185 16.79 -1.75 11.09
C MET A 185 15.39 -1.58 10.52
N ILE A 186 15.23 -0.62 9.64
CA ILE A 186 13.94 -0.26 9.02
C ILE A 186 13.90 -0.81 7.59
N ASP A 187 12.92 -1.64 7.31
CA ASP A 187 12.57 -2.02 5.95
C ASP A 187 11.59 -1.02 5.35
N ILE A 188 11.71 -0.77 4.05
CA ILE A 188 10.84 0.14 3.30
C ILE A 188 9.95 -0.69 2.39
N ILE A 189 8.63 -0.49 2.45
CA ILE A 189 7.71 -0.95 1.40
C ILE A 189 7.30 0.28 0.59
N LEU A 190 7.64 0.29 -0.69
CA LEU A 190 7.29 1.34 -1.63
C LEU A 190 6.31 0.80 -2.67
N SER A 191 5.04 1.17 -2.54
CA SER A 191 3.99 0.74 -3.46
C SER A 191 3.66 1.86 -4.43
N ILE A 192 4.18 1.78 -5.68
CA ILE A 192 3.93 2.79 -6.72
C ILE A 192 2.69 2.40 -7.51
N GLY A 193 1.57 2.99 -7.12
CA GLY A 193 0.26 2.78 -7.73
C GLY A 193 0.04 3.60 -9.00
N ALA A 194 -1.23 3.66 -9.45
CA ALA A 194 -1.60 4.44 -10.63
C ALA A 194 -1.66 5.94 -10.33
N SER A 195 -2.32 6.37 -9.26
CA SER A 195 -2.49 7.80 -8.93
C SER A 195 -1.62 8.28 -7.77
N ASN A 196 -1.13 7.37 -6.95
CA ASN A 196 -0.32 7.69 -5.77
C ASN A 196 0.72 6.62 -5.50
N THR A 197 1.69 6.98 -4.69
CA THR A 197 2.72 6.09 -4.16
C THR A 197 2.60 6.05 -2.64
N ILE A 198 2.56 4.86 -2.07
CA ILE A 198 2.48 4.66 -0.62
C ILE A 198 3.86 4.22 -0.13
N LEU A 199 4.44 5.06 0.73
CA LEU A 199 5.66 4.75 1.48
C LEU A 199 5.25 4.18 2.84
N THR A 200 5.77 3.01 3.20
CA THR A 200 5.57 2.40 4.52
C THR A 200 6.93 2.01 5.10
N LEU A 201 7.21 2.45 6.31
CA LEU A 201 8.41 2.06 7.07
C LEU A 201 8.02 1.00 8.11
N VAL A 202 8.79 -0.06 8.17
CA VAL A 202 8.48 -1.24 8.94
C VAL A 202 9.69 -1.64 9.79
N GLU A 203 9.46 -1.89 11.06
CA GLU A 203 10.44 -2.47 11.98
C GLU A 203 9.84 -3.71 12.64
N LYS A 204 10.49 -4.85 12.52
CA LYS A 204 10.04 -6.12 13.14
C LYS A 204 8.57 -6.45 12.81
N SER A 205 8.17 -6.28 11.57
CA SER A 205 6.78 -6.42 11.06
C SER A 205 5.76 -5.42 11.63
N HIS A 206 6.19 -4.40 12.39
CA HIS A 206 5.31 -3.33 12.89
C HIS A 206 5.43 -2.07 12.03
N LEU A 207 4.29 -1.46 11.75
CA LEU A 207 4.22 -0.19 11.04
C LEU A 207 4.78 0.92 11.91
N LYS A 208 5.79 1.65 11.40
CA LYS A 208 6.40 2.80 12.08
C LYS A 208 5.97 4.12 11.49
N PHE A 209 5.82 4.16 10.18
CA PHE A 209 5.47 5.36 9.47
C PHE A 209 4.84 4.99 8.12
N THR A 210 3.85 5.75 7.71
CA THR A 210 3.31 5.66 6.34
C THR A 210 3.01 7.05 5.80
N ARG A 211 3.14 7.20 4.50
CA ARG A 211 2.82 8.44 3.79
C ARG A 211 2.32 8.15 2.39
N ASP A 212 1.21 8.80 2.05
CA ASP A 212 0.71 8.88 0.68
C ASP A 212 1.38 10.04 -0.06
N ILE A 213 2.00 9.73 -1.19
CA ILE A 213 2.65 10.66 -2.13
C ILE A 213 1.77 10.72 -3.37
N LEU A 214 1.25 11.91 -3.71
CA LEU A 214 0.32 12.10 -4.83
C LEU A 214 1.05 12.14 -6.20
N VAL A 215 1.91 11.19 -6.43
CA VAL A 215 2.57 10.93 -7.71
C VAL A 215 2.53 9.44 -7.97
N GLY A 216 2.12 9.03 -9.17
CA GLY A 216 2.02 7.62 -9.54
C GLY A 216 2.18 7.38 -11.03
N GLY A 217 1.85 6.17 -11.47
CA GLY A 217 2.02 5.74 -12.86
C GLY A 217 1.21 6.53 -13.88
N ASN A 218 0.06 7.10 -13.48
CA ASN A 218 -0.74 7.96 -14.35
C ASN A 218 -0.05 9.27 -14.68
N ASP A 219 0.81 9.79 -13.79
CA ASP A 219 1.58 11.01 -14.06
C ASP A 219 2.63 10.75 -15.11
N ILE A 220 3.26 9.57 -15.10
CA ILE A 220 4.14 9.11 -16.16
C ILE A 220 3.35 9.02 -17.48
N THR A 221 2.20 8.33 -17.47
CA THR A 221 1.39 8.12 -18.66
C THR A 221 0.89 9.44 -19.27
N LYS A 222 0.41 10.37 -18.42
CA LYS A 222 -0.01 11.72 -18.86
C LYS A 222 1.16 12.53 -19.44
N ALA A 223 2.34 12.47 -18.82
CA ALA A 223 3.52 13.16 -19.31
C ALA A 223 3.97 12.64 -20.67
N LEU A 224 3.98 11.30 -20.86
CA LEU A 224 4.24 10.66 -22.15
C LEU A 224 3.21 11.06 -23.22
N ALA A 225 1.92 10.97 -22.90
CA ALA A 225 0.83 11.32 -23.81
C ALA A 225 0.96 12.76 -24.30
N LYS A 226 1.24 13.68 -23.36
CA LYS A 226 1.40 15.11 -23.68
C LYS A 226 2.65 15.40 -24.52
N SER A 227 3.81 14.84 -24.14
CA SER A 227 5.09 15.13 -24.80
C SER A 227 5.15 14.55 -26.20
N LEU A 228 4.63 13.34 -26.38
CA LEU A 228 4.68 12.61 -27.65
C LEU A 228 3.43 12.79 -28.52
N ASN A 229 2.44 13.57 -28.04
CA ASN A 229 1.14 13.80 -28.71
C ASN A 229 0.43 12.49 -29.10
N ILE A 230 0.36 11.53 -28.17
CA ILE A 230 -0.29 10.22 -28.32
C ILE A 230 -1.44 10.06 -27.31
N SER A 231 -2.33 9.11 -27.55
CA SER A 231 -3.41 8.81 -26.62
C SER A 231 -2.91 8.27 -25.28
N PHE A 232 -3.73 8.37 -24.23
CA PHE A 232 -3.41 7.82 -22.91
C PHE A 232 -3.12 6.30 -22.96
N ASN A 233 -3.86 5.56 -23.77
CA ASN A 233 -3.67 4.12 -23.91
C ASN A 233 -2.36 3.75 -24.63
N GLU A 234 -1.98 4.50 -25.66
CA GLU A 234 -0.68 4.34 -26.33
C GLU A 234 0.47 4.70 -25.39
N ALA A 235 0.34 5.78 -24.64
CA ALA A 235 1.32 6.16 -23.61
C ALA A 235 1.44 5.12 -22.48
N GLU A 236 0.33 4.53 -22.06
CA GLU A 236 0.34 3.45 -21.04
C GLU A 236 1.06 2.20 -21.57
N LYS A 237 0.86 1.85 -22.83
CA LYS A 237 1.58 0.76 -23.50
C LYS A 237 3.08 1.09 -23.59
N LEU A 238 3.42 2.27 -24.09
CA LEU A 238 4.80 2.73 -24.22
C LEU A 238 5.55 2.73 -22.88
N LYS A 239 4.89 3.21 -21.80
CA LYS A 239 5.45 3.18 -20.45
C LYS A 239 5.88 1.77 -20.02
N ARG A 240 5.09 0.75 -20.34
CA ARG A 240 5.37 -0.66 -19.98
C ARG A 240 6.45 -1.29 -20.84
N GLU A 241 6.62 -0.81 -22.08
CA GLU A 241 7.59 -1.33 -23.02
C GLU A 241 8.93 -0.58 -22.94
N THR A 242 8.97 0.57 -22.28
CA THR A 242 10.19 1.37 -22.13
C THR A 242 11.08 0.77 -21.05
N LYS A 243 12.32 0.52 -21.40
CA LYS A 243 13.38 0.07 -20.49
C LYS A 243 14.20 1.28 -20.02
N ILE A 244 14.44 1.37 -18.72
CA ILE A 244 15.34 2.38 -18.14
C ILE A 244 16.80 1.92 -18.33
N VAL A 245 17.62 2.77 -18.93
CA VAL A 245 19.06 2.54 -19.05
C VAL A 245 19.75 3.18 -17.85
N LEU A 246 20.51 2.35 -17.13
CA LEU A 246 21.31 2.78 -15.99
C LEU A 246 22.68 3.24 -16.52
N GLY A 247 23.24 4.31 -15.93
CA GLY A 247 24.56 4.80 -16.32
C GLY A 247 24.74 6.30 -16.04
N GLY A 248 26.00 6.77 -16.06
CA GLY A 248 26.38 8.14 -15.75
C GLY A 248 26.00 9.16 -16.81
N GLU A 249 26.42 10.42 -16.62
CA GLU A 249 26.11 11.58 -17.49
C GLU A 249 26.41 11.35 -18.98
N ALA A 250 27.41 10.54 -19.32
CA ALA A 250 27.75 10.20 -20.72
C ALA A 250 26.67 9.34 -21.44
N GLU A 251 25.78 8.68 -20.69
CA GLU A 251 24.68 7.87 -21.24
C GLU A 251 23.35 8.62 -21.25
N GLU A 252 23.23 9.77 -20.59
CA GLU A 252 22.02 10.59 -20.61
C GLU A 252 21.68 11.13 -22.01
N GLU A 253 22.70 11.42 -22.84
CA GLU A 253 22.48 11.87 -24.21
C GLU A 253 21.85 10.78 -25.09
N ASN A 254 22.08 9.50 -24.79
CA ASN A 254 21.57 8.35 -25.53
C ASN A 254 20.19 7.87 -25.10
N LYS A 255 19.62 8.40 -23.99
CA LYS A 255 18.28 8.05 -23.54
C LYS A 255 17.22 8.56 -24.51
N ASN A 256 16.26 7.69 -24.86
CA ASN A 256 15.12 8.11 -25.67
C ASN A 256 14.18 9.04 -24.86
N GLU A 257 13.31 9.77 -25.56
CA GLU A 257 12.44 10.76 -24.94
C GLU A 257 11.47 10.15 -23.92
N SER A 258 10.92 8.98 -24.21
CA SER A 258 10.03 8.28 -23.27
C SER A 258 10.75 7.89 -21.97
N GLU A 259 11.98 7.44 -22.05
CA GLU A 259 12.80 7.13 -20.88
C GLU A 259 13.09 8.37 -20.03
N LYS A 260 13.51 9.48 -20.66
CA LYS A 260 13.74 10.76 -19.96
C LYS A 260 12.51 11.22 -19.18
N ILE A 261 11.32 11.08 -19.78
CA ILE A 261 10.05 11.44 -19.16
C ILE A 261 9.76 10.51 -17.95
N ILE A 262 9.92 9.19 -18.12
CA ILE A 262 9.70 8.21 -17.04
C ILE A 262 10.61 8.51 -15.86
N VAL A 263 11.91 8.63 -16.10
CA VAL A 263 12.92 8.91 -15.06
C VAL A 263 12.63 10.25 -14.37
N LYS A 264 12.23 11.28 -15.11
CA LYS A 264 11.86 12.59 -14.53
C LYS A 264 10.71 12.48 -13.52
N ILE A 265 9.68 11.70 -13.81
CA ILE A 265 8.55 11.51 -12.87
C ILE A 265 8.96 10.60 -11.70
N LEU A 266 9.73 9.54 -11.94
CA LEU A 266 10.27 8.71 -10.87
C LEU A 266 11.16 9.52 -9.91
N ASN A 267 11.94 10.48 -10.44
CA ASN A 267 12.73 11.40 -9.60
C ASN A 267 11.85 12.31 -8.71
N GLN A 268 10.62 12.62 -9.10
CA GLN A 268 9.67 13.30 -8.20
C GLN A 268 9.25 12.38 -7.05
N VAL A 269 8.95 11.11 -7.34
CA VAL A 269 8.64 10.11 -6.31
C VAL A 269 9.82 9.97 -5.34
N THR A 270 11.03 9.74 -5.85
CA THR A 270 12.22 9.56 -5.00
C THR A 270 12.55 10.77 -4.16
N LYS A 271 12.32 11.99 -4.68
CA LYS A 271 12.47 13.23 -3.91
C LYS A 271 11.52 13.29 -2.72
N GLU A 272 10.25 12.93 -2.91
CA GLU A 272 9.27 12.91 -1.82
C GLU A 272 9.53 11.77 -0.81
N VAL A 273 9.97 10.60 -1.29
CA VAL A 273 10.42 9.50 -0.44
C VAL A 273 11.62 9.95 0.42
N ARG A 274 12.67 10.54 -0.17
CA ARG A 274 13.83 11.05 0.57
C ARG A 274 13.47 12.07 1.65
N LYS A 275 12.53 12.98 1.36
CA LYS A 275 12.01 13.94 2.35
C LYS A 275 11.38 13.20 3.54
N SER A 276 10.59 12.16 3.26
CA SER A 276 9.92 11.36 4.30
C SER A 276 10.91 10.58 5.14
N LEU A 277 11.92 9.96 4.51
CA LEU A 277 12.99 9.22 5.20
C LEU A 277 13.81 10.15 6.08
N SER A 278 14.16 11.34 5.58
CA SER A 278 14.87 12.36 6.36
C SER A 278 14.04 12.85 7.54
N TYR A 279 12.73 13.10 7.33
CA TYR A 279 11.83 13.48 8.42
C TYR A 279 11.76 12.39 9.49
N TYR A 280 11.56 11.14 9.11
CA TYR A 280 11.50 10.03 10.06
C TYR A 280 12.81 9.88 10.85
N LYS A 281 13.96 10.05 10.18
CA LYS A 281 15.28 10.01 10.82
C LYS A 281 15.48 11.13 11.86
N THR A 282 14.85 12.30 11.69
CA THR A 282 14.91 13.36 12.71
C THR A 282 14.05 13.09 13.94
N GLN A 283 13.01 12.26 13.80
CA GLN A 283 12.11 11.89 14.90
C GLN A 283 12.59 10.67 15.67
N SER A 284 13.41 9.82 15.04
CA SER A 284 13.84 8.55 15.59
C SER A 284 15.37 8.50 15.72
N GLN A 285 15.87 8.06 16.89
CA GLN A 285 17.31 7.94 17.09
C GLN A 285 17.87 6.70 16.41
N LYS A 286 19.08 6.80 15.77
CA LYS A 286 19.86 5.68 15.22
C LYS A 286 19.09 4.78 14.23
N VAL A 287 18.48 5.38 13.20
CA VAL A 287 17.76 4.66 12.15
C VAL A 287 18.71 4.28 11.01
N ASN A 288 18.72 3.02 10.62
CA ASN A 288 19.33 2.49 9.42
C ASN A 288 18.26 1.88 8.51
N TYR A 289 18.26 2.27 7.24
CA TYR A 289 17.39 1.65 6.23
C TYR A 289 18.09 0.42 5.67
N ASN A 290 17.43 -0.74 5.75
CA ASN A 290 18.01 -2.03 5.39
C ASN A 290 17.80 -2.36 3.91
N LYS A 291 16.55 -2.42 3.49
CA LYS A 291 16.16 -2.73 2.10
C LYS A 291 14.83 -2.06 1.75
N MET A 292 14.54 -2.03 0.46
CA MET A 292 13.25 -1.57 -0.08
C MET A 292 12.55 -2.71 -0.81
N ILE A 293 11.29 -2.93 -0.48
CA ILE A 293 10.38 -3.84 -1.18
C ILE A 293 9.52 -3.00 -2.10
N LEU A 294 9.73 -3.14 -3.41
CA LEU A 294 8.99 -2.41 -4.44
C LEU A 294 7.74 -3.20 -4.85
N SER A 295 6.60 -2.53 -4.90
CA SER A 295 5.30 -3.09 -5.26
C SER A 295 4.46 -2.08 -6.05
N GLY A 296 3.27 -2.47 -6.47
CA GLY A 296 2.38 -1.63 -7.28
C GLY A 296 2.65 -1.74 -8.78
N GLY A 297 1.72 -1.26 -9.59
CA GLY A 297 1.76 -1.46 -11.04
C GLY A 297 2.99 -0.91 -11.76
N CYS A 298 3.68 0.08 -11.18
CA CYS A 298 4.93 0.62 -11.74
C CYS A 298 6.16 -0.25 -11.44
N ALA A 299 6.08 -1.23 -10.53
CA ALA A 299 7.16 -2.17 -10.30
C ALA A 299 7.52 -3.01 -11.54
N ASN A 300 6.61 -3.05 -12.53
CA ASN A 300 6.80 -3.70 -13.83
C ASN A 300 7.59 -2.88 -14.86
N ILE A 301 8.00 -1.64 -14.56
CA ILE A 301 8.86 -0.86 -15.46
C ILE A 301 10.26 -1.48 -15.42
N ASP A 302 10.78 -1.84 -16.59
CA ASP A 302 12.08 -2.49 -16.70
C ASP A 302 13.21 -1.63 -16.09
N ASN A 303 14.03 -2.24 -15.24
CA ASN A 303 15.15 -1.63 -14.51
C ASN A 303 14.77 -0.58 -13.44
N ILE A 304 13.48 -0.39 -13.11
CA ILE A 304 13.07 0.53 -12.04
C ILE A 304 13.70 0.13 -10.68
N LYS A 305 13.80 -1.18 -10.41
CA LYS A 305 14.42 -1.72 -9.21
C LYS A 305 15.86 -1.24 -9.06
N ASP A 306 16.62 -1.37 -10.13
CA ASP A 306 18.04 -1.03 -10.13
C ASP A 306 18.25 0.50 -10.06
N LEU A 307 17.42 1.28 -10.76
CA LEU A 307 17.38 2.74 -10.63
C LEU A 307 17.15 3.18 -9.17
N LEU A 308 16.18 2.58 -8.50
CA LEU A 308 15.88 2.92 -7.10
C LEU A 308 17.00 2.45 -6.16
N SER A 309 17.60 1.28 -6.42
CA SER A 309 18.73 0.78 -5.63
C SER A 309 19.93 1.73 -5.72
N GLU A 310 20.26 2.21 -6.91
CA GLU A 310 21.31 3.20 -7.12
C GLU A 310 20.99 4.53 -6.43
N GLN A 311 19.74 5.02 -6.57
CA GLN A 311 19.35 6.30 -6.00
C GLN A 311 19.28 6.30 -4.47
N PHE A 312 18.86 5.22 -3.83
CA PHE A 312 18.72 5.15 -2.38
C PHE A 312 19.91 4.52 -1.67
N GLU A 313 20.85 3.92 -2.41
CA GLU A 313 22.05 3.22 -1.90
C GLU A 313 21.69 2.07 -0.93
N ILE A 314 20.53 1.43 -1.15
CA ILE A 314 20.06 0.25 -0.42
C ILE A 314 19.58 -0.82 -1.38
N PRO A 315 19.61 -2.11 -0.99
CA PRO A 315 19.04 -3.17 -1.80
C PRO A 315 17.54 -2.93 -2.06
N VAL A 316 17.13 -3.05 -3.33
CA VAL A 316 15.71 -3.02 -3.73
C VAL A 316 15.32 -4.38 -4.28
N ILE A 317 14.22 -4.93 -3.80
CA ILE A 317 13.63 -6.19 -4.29
C ILE A 317 12.21 -5.96 -4.76
N ILE A 318 11.76 -6.73 -5.74
CA ILE A 318 10.36 -6.74 -6.13
C ILE A 318 9.58 -7.64 -5.14
N GLY A 319 8.55 -7.09 -4.51
CA GLY A 319 7.70 -7.83 -3.59
C GLY A 319 6.96 -8.98 -4.29
N ASN A 320 6.92 -10.15 -3.67
CA ASN A 320 6.15 -11.28 -4.18
C ASN A 320 4.88 -11.48 -3.35
N PRO A 321 3.69 -11.11 -3.83
CA PRO A 321 2.45 -11.23 -3.07
C PRO A 321 1.98 -12.68 -2.88
N PHE A 322 2.60 -13.62 -3.55
CA PHE A 322 2.23 -15.04 -3.51
C PHE A 322 3.17 -15.89 -2.64
N GLY A 323 4.13 -15.26 -1.94
CA GLY A 323 5.15 -15.97 -1.18
C GLY A 323 4.58 -16.94 -0.13
N ASP A 324 3.48 -16.55 0.51
CA ASP A 324 2.80 -17.31 1.58
C ASP A 324 1.51 -17.99 1.10
N LEU A 325 1.25 -17.96 -0.21
CA LEU A 325 0.05 -18.54 -0.76
C LEU A 325 0.33 -19.87 -1.45
N LYS A 326 -0.39 -20.89 -1.03
CA LYS A 326 -0.58 -22.07 -1.84
C LYS A 326 -1.57 -21.76 -2.96
N ILE A 327 -1.16 -22.00 -4.21
CA ILE A 327 -1.95 -21.77 -5.41
C ILE A 327 -2.10 -23.08 -6.18
N ASP A 328 -3.34 -23.50 -6.41
CA ASP A 328 -3.60 -24.69 -7.23
C ASP A 328 -3.50 -24.33 -8.73
N GLU A 329 -2.40 -24.74 -9.36
CA GLU A 329 -2.12 -24.50 -10.79
C GLU A 329 -3.14 -25.14 -11.74
N ARG A 330 -3.95 -26.09 -11.26
CA ARG A 330 -5.04 -26.71 -12.05
C ARG A 330 -6.26 -25.80 -12.11
N VAL A 331 -6.39 -24.85 -11.17
CA VAL A 331 -7.52 -23.92 -11.06
C VAL A 331 -7.15 -22.55 -11.64
N PHE A 332 -5.92 -22.11 -11.44
CA PHE A 332 -5.49 -20.76 -11.77
C PHE A 332 -4.47 -20.74 -12.92
N ASP A 333 -4.65 -19.80 -13.85
CA ASP A 333 -3.65 -19.51 -14.90
C ASP A 333 -2.46 -18.72 -14.27
N ILE A 334 -1.42 -19.47 -13.94
CA ILE A 334 -0.19 -18.94 -13.33
C ILE A 334 0.48 -17.89 -14.22
N LYS A 335 0.42 -18.02 -15.55
CA LYS A 335 1.00 -17.02 -16.46
C LYS A 335 0.26 -15.70 -16.37
N ARG A 336 -1.06 -15.73 -16.27
CA ARG A 336 -1.89 -14.54 -16.08
C ARG A 336 -1.65 -13.94 -14.70
N MET A 337 -1.57 -14.75 -13.66
CA MET A 337 -1.28 -14.30 -12.29
C MET A 337 0.07 -13.60 -12.21
N ASN A 338 1.12 -14.17 -12.78
CA ASN A 338 2.47 -13.59 -12.78
C ASN A 338 2.53 -12.23 -13.50
N LYS A 339 1.69 -11.99 -14.51
CA LYS A 339 1.56 -10.67 -15.15
C LYS A 339 0.88 -9.62 -14.26
N LEU A 340 0.08 -10.05 -13.30
CA LEU A 340 -0.70 -9.19 -12.42
C LEU A 340 -0.11 -9.08 -11.00
N LYS A 341 0.89 -9.91 -10.68
CA LYS A 341 1.42 -10.09 -9.31
C LYS A 341 1.70 -8.76 -8.60
N ASP A 342 2.40 -7.83 -9.27
CA ASP A 342 2.82 -6.58 -8.65
C ASP A 342 1.64 -5.66 -8.30
N THR A 343 0.45 -5.92 -8.87
CA THR A 343 -0.78 -5.17 -8.56
C THR A 343 -1.65 -5.83 -7.49
N LEU A 344 -1.36 -7.06 -7.10
CA LEU A 344 -2.20 -7.86 -6.18
C LEU A 344 -1.77 -7.75 -4.71
N GLY A 345 -0.67 -7.09 -4.39
CA GLY A 345 -0.13 -7.01 -3.03
C GLY A 345 -1.20 -6.62 -2.01
N THR A 346 -1.81 -5.46 -2.16
CA THR A 346 -2.82 -4.97 -1.19
C THR A 346 -3.98 -5.94 -0.99
N VAL A 347 -4.58 -6.45 -2.08
CA VAL A 347 -5.76 -7.31 -1.98
C VAL A 347 -5.45 -8.67 -1.33
N ILE A 348 -4.27 -9.21 -1.54
CA ILE A 348 -3.80 -10.44 -0.89
C ILE A 348 -3.62 -10.20 0.61
N GLY A 349 -2.92 -9.15 1.01
CA GLY A 349 -2.73 -8.83 2.43
C GLY A 349 -4.02 -8.49 3.17
N LEU A 350 -5.01 -7.94 2.47
CA LEU A 350 -6.36 -7.78 3.02
C LEU A 350 -7.04 -9.14 3.21
N ALA A 351 -6.94 -10.03 2.24
CA ALA A 351 -7.55 -11.36 2.31
C ALA A 351 -6.94 -12.23 3.41
N MET A 352 -5.65 -12.03 3.74
CA MET A 352 -4.93 -12.71 4.81
C MET A 352 -5.25 -12.15 6.22
N ARG A 353 -6.01 -11.03 6.32
CA ARG A 353 -6.37 -10.48 7.63
C ARG A 353 -7.29 -11.44 8.38
N GLU A 354 -6.79 -11.91 9.52
CA GLU A 354 -7.58 -12.68 10.48
C GLU A 354 -8.60 -11.77 11.20
N ARG A 355 -9.63 -12.37 11.79
CA ARG A 355 -10.68 -11.66 12.53
C ARG A 355 -10.22 -11.22 13.89
#